data_f8a90e20ee68f43889e92bafe0ea2b9b
#
_entry.id   f8a90e20ee68f43889e92bafe0ea2b9b
#
_cell.length_a   1.000
_cell.length_b   1.000
_cell.length_c   1.000
_cell.angle_alpha   90.00
_cell.angle_beta   90.00
_cell.angle_gamma   90.00
#
_symmetry.space_group_name_H-M   'P 1'
#
loop_
_entity.id
_entity.type
_entity.pdbx_description
1 polymer ?
#
loop_
_entity_poly.entity_id
_entity_poly.type
_entity_poly.pdbx_seq_one_letter_code
_entity_poly.pdbx_strand_id
1 'polypeptide(L)'
;GRVISRLERDWKKTARKTSRTTIGKIKFTTLIGASERPVLHVGRDKGLFLAGSDAGLLEGVLARNNGKGEGALAANGGFAADNVAVLKGADAYIWANLSAVLPQLINNAPDGAELGINVGEMLSSLGVDGFQSIATTFREQEDGAYFDVFLGLPEAKRTGLLGLMETKKTNSAPPAFVPANVELFQRWRLDMAATWGNLEKLLTDTAPDVASMVEFTVGLLGKDKDQNFDFKKSFFENLGDDIIVFQQPPETKQLDTVGAGPFLVLVKATNPDELIKAIGAVPGILPPPLNETPLLPRRLGDHTVYSFGLMEIPDPTTGEMIKMEIL
;
A
#
# COMPACT_ATOMS: atom_id res chain seq x y z
N GLY A 1 -16.93 -12.80 -38.15
CA GLY A 1 -16.58 -12.45 -39.46
C GLY A 1 -15.76 -11.19 -39.66
N ARG A 2 -16.37 -10.01 -39.76
CA ARG A 2 -15.70 -8.79 -40.22
C ARG A 2 -14.45 -8.37 -39.39
N VAL A 3 -14.48 -8.52 -38.09
CA VAL A 3 -13.35 -8.19 -37.20
C VAL A 3 -12.15 -9.07 -37.49
N ILE A 4 -12.32 -10.39 -37.53
CA ILE A 4 -11.23 -11.35 -37.79
C ILE A 4 -10.61 -11.11 -39.17
N SER A 5 -11.46 -10.91 -40.21
CA SER A 5 -10.98 -10.64 -41.58
C SER A 5 -10.22 -9.30 -41.69
N ARG A 6 -10.61 -8.29 -40.93
CA ARG A 6 -9.89 -7.02 -40.84
C ARG A 6 -8.53 -7.19 -40.17
N LEU A 7 -8.51 -7.87 -39.03
CA LEU A 7 -7.30 -8.17 -38.27
C LEU A 7 -6.30 -8.99 -39.12
N GLU A 8 -6.76 -10.02 -39.83
CA GLU A 8 -5.96 -10.82 -40.76
C GLU A 8 -5.37 -9.98 -41.88
N ARG A 9 -6.18 -9.08 -42.48
CA ARG A 9 -5.72 -8.19 -43.54
C ARG A 9 -4.69 -7.19 -43.07
N ASP A 10 -4.90 -6.57 -41.92
CA ASP A 10 -3.98 -5.57 -41.38
C ASP A 10 -2.68 -6.23 -40.92
N TRP A 11 -2.73 -7.47 -40.41
CA TRP A 11 -1.54 -8.25 -40.09
C TRP A 11 -0.70 -8.58 -41.32
N LYS A 12 -1.35 -8.99 -42.39
CA LYS A 12 -0.66 -9.28 -43.69
C LYS A 12 -0.01 -8.06 -44.32
N LYS A 13 -0.52 -6.84 -44.08
CA LYS A 13 0.13 -5.59 -44.55
C LYS A 13 1.52 -5.38 -43.94
N THR A 14 1.81 -5.97 -42.79
CA THR A 14 3.12 -5.91 -42.13
C THR A 14 4.09 -7.00 -42.59
N ALA A 15 3.85 -7.63 -43.73
CA ALA A 15 4.62 -8.77 -44.30
C ALA A 15 4.68 -10.00 -43.37
N ARG A 16 3.70 -10.15 -42.45
CA ARG A 16 3.62 -11.27 -41.52
C ARG A 16 2.65 -12.34 -42.02
N LYS A 17 2.91 -13.58 -41.62
CA LYS A 17 2.13 -14.75 -42.06
C LYS A 17 0.89 -14.94 -41.20
N THR A 18 -0.10 -15.61 -41.76
CA THR A 18 -1.27 -16.13 -41.02
C THR A 18 -1.46 -17.58 -41.39
N SER A 19 -1.96 -18.37 -40.45
CA SER A 19 -2.36 -19.77 -40.68
C SER A 19 -3.77 -20.04 -40.13
N ARG A 20 -4.32 -21.20 -40.47
CA ARG A 20 -5.55 -21.71 -39.89
C ARG A 20 -5.20 -22.85 -38.95
N THR A 21 -5.61 -22.72 -37.69
CA THR A 21 -5.40 -23.73 -36.65
C THR A 21 -6.73 -24.20 -36.12
N THR A 22 -6.89 -25.49 -35.89
CA THR A 22 -8.06 -26.03 -35.22
C THR A 22 -7.71 -26.26 -33.75
N ILE A 23 -8.42 -25.62 -32.84
CA ILE A 23 -8.24 -25.75 -31.40
C ILE A 23 -9.57 -26.27 -30.82
N GLY A 24 -9.49 -27.43 -30.18
CA GLY A 24 -10.69 -28.20 -29.87
C GLY A 24 -11.41 -28.55 -31.19
N LYS A 25 -12.65 -28.08 -31.37
CA LYS A 25 -13.43 -28.30 -32.62
C LYS A 25 -13.63 -27.00 -33.41
N ILE A 26 -12.96 -25.90 -33.02
CA ILE A 26 -13.18 -24.58 -33.57
C ILE A 26 -11.99 -24.15 -34.43
N LYS A 27 -12.30 -23.52 -35.57
CA LYS A 27 -11.26 -22.98 -36.49
C LYS A 27 -10.86 -21.57 -36.03
N PHE A 28 -9.57 -21.40 -35.83
CA PHE A 28 -8.93 -20.11 -35.47
C PHE A 28 -8.09 -19.59 -36.64
N THR A 29 -8.02 -18.29 -36.78
CA THR A 29 -6.98 -17.59 -37.53
C THR A 29 -5.80 -17.37 -36.60
N THR A 30 -4.64 -17.93 -36.94
CA THR A 30 -3.43 -17.78 -36.16
C THR A 30 -2.55 -16.75 -36.83
N LEU A 31 -2.19 -15.72 -36.09
CA LEU A 31 -1.24 -14.68 -36.49
C LEU A 31 0.15 -15.15 -36.12
N ILE A 32 1.05 -15.16 -37.14
CA ILE A 32 2.43 -15.61 -36.98
C ILE A 32 3.33 -14.38 -36.85
N GLY A 33 4.17 -14.35 -35.83
CA GLY A 33 5.14 -13.27 -35.58
C GLY A 33 6.36 -13.32 -36.48
N ALA A 34 7.24 -12.35 -36.32
CA ALA A 34 8.51 -12.28 -37.10
C ALA A 34 9.45 -13.47 -36.82
N SER A 35 9.33 -14.10 -35.62
CA SER A 35 10.08 -15.32 -35.27
C SER A 35 9.46 -16.62 -35.79
N GLU A 36 8.50 -16.54 -36.70
CA GLU A 36 7.70 -17.64 -37.22
C GLU A 36 6.90 -18.43 -36.18
N ARG A 37 6.74 -17.89 -34.98
CA ARG A 37 5.95 -18.47 -33.89
C ARG A 37 4.55 -17.88 -33.87
N PRO A 38 3.52 -18.68 -33.47
CA PRO A 38 2.19 -18.15 -33.17
C PRO A 38 2.27 -17.03 -32.13
N VAL A 39 1.62 -15.89 -32.40
CA VAL A 39 1.53 -14.75 -31.47
C VAL A 39 0.14 -14.61 -30.92
N LEU A 40 -0.88 -14.89 -31.78
CA LEU A 40 -2.27 -14.73 -31.39
C LEU A 40 -3.15 -15.69 -32.20
N HIS A 41 -4.01 -16.42 -31.54
CA HIS A 41 -5.07 -17.20 -32.15
C HIS A 41 -6.39 -16.43 -31.98
N VAL A 42 -7.12 -16.21 -33.06
CA VAL A 42 -8.39 -15.48 -33.04
C VAL A 42 -9.49 -16.32 -33.66
N GLY A 43 -10.55 -16.52 -32.94
CA GLY A 43 -11.65 -17.40 -33.35
C GLY A 43 -13.02 -16.95 -32.82
N ARG A 44 -14.03 -17.74 -33.16
CA ARG A 44 -15.41 -17.52 -32.70
C ARG A 44 -16.07 -18.86 -32.45
N ASP A 45 -16.70 -18.98 -31.29
CA ASP A 45 -17.60 -20.09 -30.96
C ASP A 45 -18.95 -19.53 -30.51
N LYS A 46 -20.02 -19.85 -31.27
CA LYS A 46 -21.38 -19.35 -31.04
C LYS A 46 -21.38 -17.81 -30.89
N GLY A 47 -21.72 -17.30 -29.71
CA GLY A 47 -21.72 -15.86 -29.38
C GLY A 47 -20.36 -15.34 -28.86
N LEU A 48 -19.37 -16.23 -28.61
CA LEU A 48 -18.09 -15.83 -28.04
C LEU A 48 -17.08 -15.46 -29.11
N PHE A 49 -16.41 -14.33 -28.95
CA PHE A 49 -15.17 -13.97 -29.64
C PHE A 49 -14.02 -14.38 -28.75
N LEU A 50 -13.08 -15.13 -29.28
CA LEU A 50 -11.95 -15.73 -28.56
C LEU A 50 -10.65 -15.22 -29.18
N ALA A 51 -9.77 -14.70 -28.34
CA ALA A 51 -8.42 -14.33 -28.71
C ALA A 51 -7.45 -14.75 -27.59
N GLY A 52 -6.36 -15.40 -27.93
CA GLY A 52 -5.38 -15.87 -26.96
C GLY A 52 -4.04 -16.21 -27.60
N SER A 53 -2.97 -16.07 -26.85
CA SER A 53 -1.62 -16.37 -27.29
C SER A 53 -1.24 -17.84 -27.20
N ASP A 54 -2.01 -18.62 -26.43
CA ASP A 54 -1.74 -20.03 -26.19
C ASP A 54 -2.95 -20.90 -26.59
N ALA A 55 -2.70 -21.93 -27.37
CA ALA A 55 -3.73 -22.84 -27.87
C ALA A 55 -4.32 -23.72 -26.76
N GLY A 56 -3.51 -24.14 -25.79
CA GLY A 56 -3.97 -24.97 -24.65
C GLY A 56 -4.90 -24.19 -23.75
N LEU A 57 -4.62 -22.92 -23.48
CA LEU A 57 -5.53 -22.04 -22.74
C LEU A 57 -6.88 -21.90 -23.45
N LEU A 58 -6.88 -21.70 -24.78
CA LEU A 58 -8.10 -21.61 -25.57
C LEU A 58 -8.88 -22.93 -25.57
N GLU A 59 -8.21 -24.07 -25.66
CA GLU A 59 -8.84 -25.39 -25.56
C GLU A 59 -9.47 -25.60 -24.19
N GLY A 60 -8.76 -25.24 -23.11
CA GLY A 60 -9.29 -25.28 -21.75
C GLY A 60 -10.52 -24.40 -21.56
N VAL A 61 -10.54 -23.19 -22.12
CA VAL A 61 -11.71 -22.30 -22.11
C VAL A 61 -12.89 -22.93 -22.85
N LEU A 62 -12.65 -23.48 -24.05
CA LEU A 62 -13.70 -24.14 -24.84
C LEU A 62 -14.24 -25.38 -24.14
N ALA A 63 -13.40 -26.18 -23.48
CA ALA A 63 -13.80 -27.34 -22.70
C ALA A 63 -14.72 -26.93 -21.53
N ARG A 64 -14.32 -25.95 -20.76
CA ARG A 64 -15.12 -25.43 -19.63
C ARG A 64 -16.43 -24.83 -20.09
N ASN A 65 -16.44 -24.05 -21.19
CA ASN A 65 -17.65 -23.46 -21.75
C ASN A 65 -18.67 -24.53 -22.22
N ASN A 66 -18.17 -25.72 -22.56
CA ASN A 66 -19.01 -26.86 -22.94
C ASN A 66 -19.30 -27.82 -21.77
N GLY A 67 -19.04 -27.44 -20.53
CA GLY A 67 -19.29 -28.23 -19.31
C GLY A 67 -18.38 -29.45 -19.14
N LYS A 68 -17.22 -29.49 -19.84
CA LYS A 68 -16.29 -30.63 -19.83
C LYS A 68 -14.94 -30.32 -19.17
N GLY A 69 -14.75 -29.10 -18.70
CA GLY A 69 -13.49 -28.66 -18.11
C GLY A 69 -13.57 -28.58 -16.58
N GLU A 70 -12.46 -28.90 -15.93
CA GLU A 70 -12.25 -28.73 -14.51
C GLU A 70 -11.50 -27.39 -14.24
N GLY A 71 -11.43 -26.96 -12.98
CA GLY A 71 -10.62 -25.84 -12.55
C GLY A 71 -11.15 -24.48 -13.00
N ALA A 72 -12.47 -24.26 -12.95
CA ALA A 72 -13.04 -22.93 -13.15
C ALA A 72 -12.57 -21.97 -12.06
N LEU A 73 -12.31 -20.71 -12.41
CA LEU A 73 -11.88 -19.67 -11.46
C LEU A 73 -12.85 -19.51 -10.28
N ALA A 74 -14.16 -19.66 -10.54
CA ALA A 74 -15.19 -19.63 -9.50
C ALA A 74 -15.04 -20.72 -8.43
N ALA A 75 -14.33 -21.81 -8.71
CA ALA A 75 -14.02 -22.87 -7.76
C ALA A 75 -12.69 -22.63 -7.00
N ASN A 76 -11.93 -21.60 -7.36
CA ASN A 76 -10.75 -21.20 -6.61
C ASN A 76 -11.17 -20.55 -5.29
N GLY A 77 -10.72 -21.12 -4.16
CA GLY A 77 -11.15 -20.65 -2.82
C GLY A 77 -10.82 -19.19 -2.53
N GLY A 78 -9.65 -18.72 -2.96
CA GLY A 78 -9.26 -17.30 -2.82
C GLY A 78 -10.17 -16.40 -3.64
N PHE A 79 -10.39 -16.72 -4.92
CA PHE A 79 -11.30 -15.95 -5.77
C PHE A 79 -12.74 -15.96 -5.24
N ALA A 80 -13.23 -17.13 -4.77
CA ALA A 80 -14.58 -17.25 -4.24
C ALA A 80 -14.79 -16.40 -2.99
N ALA A 81 -13.80 -16.35 -2.08
CA ALA A 81 -13.83 -15.48 -0.91
C ALA A 81 -13.84 -14.00 -1.29
N ASP A 82 -12.94 -13.58 -2.19
CA ASP A 82 -12.84 -12.20 -2.66
C ASP A 82 -14.10 -11.77 -3.44
N ASN A 83 -14.70 -12.70 -4.20
CA ASN A 83 -15.94 -12.44 -4.92
C ASN A 83 -17.08 -12.08 -3.96
N VAL A 84 -17.18 -12.78 -2.83
CA VAL A 84 -18.17 -12.47 -1.78
C VAL A 84 -17.84 -11.14 -1.09
N ALA A 85 -16.56 -10.91 -0.82
CA ALA A 85 -16.12 -9.73 -0.06
C ALA A 85 -16.26 -8.42 -0.85
N VAL A 86 -15.86 -8.39 -2.12
CA VAL A 86 -15.70 -7.13 -2.86
C VAL A 86 -16.16 -7.16 -4.32
N LEU A 87 -16.12 -8.30 -5.02
CA LEU A 87 -16.40 -8.33 -6.47
C LEU A 87 -17.89 -8.38 -6.79
N LYS A 88 -18.70 -8.94 -5.89
CA LYS A 88 -20.14 -9.07 -6.10
C LYS A 88 -20.78 -7.68 -6.18
N GLY A 89 -21.48 -7.42 -7.29
CA GLY A 89 -22.14 -6.13 -7.55
C GLY A 89 -21.22 -5.05 -8.11
N ALA A 90 -19.97 -5.38 -8.45
CA ALA A 90 -19.11 -4.47 -9.20
C ALA A 90 -19.51 -4.44 -10.69
N ASP A 91 -19.49 -3.24 -11.30
CA ASP A 91 -19.72 -3.07 -12.74
C ASP A 91 -18.51 -3.56 -13.54
N ALA A 92 -17.31 -3.38 -12.97
CA ALA A 92 -16.06 -3.92 -13.49
C ALA A 92 -15.12 -4.28 -12.36
N TYR A 93 -14.28 -5.27 -12.59
CA TYR A 93 -13.21 -5.62 -11.65
C TYR A 93 -11.98 -6.20 -12.35
N ILE A 94 -10.84 -6.07 -11.68
CA ILE A 94 -9.61 -6.80 -11.98
C ILE A 94 -9.27 -7.62 -10.75
N TRP A 95 -8.88 -8.86 -10.94
CA TRP A 95 -8.41 -9.74 -9.87
C TRP A 95 -7.13 -10.44 -10.30
N ALA A 96 -6.16 -10.49 -9.39
CA ALA A 96 -4.90 -11.20 -9.62
C ALA A 96 -4.60 -12.15 -8.46
N ASN A 97 -4.15 -13.36 -8.80
CA ASN A 97 -3.73 -14.39 -7.84
C ASN A 97 -2.28 -14.15 -7.44
N LEU A 98 -2.07 -13.47 -6.32
CA LEU A 98 -0.72 -13.17 -5.80
C LEU A 98 -0.05 -14.42 -5.25
N SER A 99 -0.78 -15.38 -4.69
CA SER A 99 -0.19 -16.63 -4.20
C SER A 99 0.47 -17.47 -5.30
N ALA A 100 0.10 -17.26 -6.57
CA ALA A 100 0.74 -17.92 -7.71
C ALA A 100 1.99 -17.17 -8.22
N VAL A 101 2.10 -15.87 -7.95
CA VAL A 101 3.12 -14.99 -8.54
C VAL A 101 4.20 -14.61 -7.53
N LEU A 102 3.81 -14.28 -6.29
CA LEU A 102 4.73 -13.79 -5.25
C LEU A 102 5.88 -14.76 -4.94
N PRO A 103 5.66 -16.09 -4.81
CA PRO A 103 6.77 -17.00 -4.55
C PRO A 103 7.86 -16.95 -5.63
N GLN A 104 7.45 -16.75 -6.89
CA GLN A 104 8.40 -16.65 -8.00
C GLN A 104 9.14 -15.29 -7.97
N LEU A 105 8.47 -14.21 -7.63
CA LEU A 105 9.09 -12.89 -7.49
C LEU A 105 10.06 -12.86 -6.32
N ILE A 106 9.69 -13.42 -5.17
CA ILE A 106 10.53 -13.48 -3.98
C ILE A 106 11.77 -14.35 -4.24
N ASN A 107 11.59 -15.55 -4.81
CA ASN A 107 12.70 -16.47 -5.08
C ASN A 107 13.66 -15.98 -6.18
N ASN A 108 13.20 -15.11 -7.07
CA ASN A 108 14.01 -14.53 -8.15
C ASN A 108 14.34 -13.04 -7.90
N ALA A 109 14.08 -12.54 -6.67
CA ALA A 109 14.45 -11.18 -6.32
C ALA A 109 15.99 -11.02 -6.44
N PRO A 110 16.49 -9.97 -7.09
CA PRO A 110 17.91 -9.74 -7.18
C PRO A 110 18.48 -9.54 -5.78
N ASP A 111 19.60 -10.22 -5.49
CA ASP A 111 20.33 -9.97 -4.26
C ASP A 111 20.80 -8.51 -4.25
N GLY A 112 20.55 -7.82 -3.16
CA GLY A 112 21.10 -6.47 -2.91
C GLY A 112 22.59 -6.57 -2.58
N ALA A 113 23.38 -7.10 -3.52
CA ALA A 113 24.78 -7.49 -3.31
C ALA A 113 25.66 -6.34 -2.79
N GLU A 114 25.34 -5.09 -3.13
CA GLU A 114 26.05 -3.92 -2.61
C GLU A 114 25.75 -3.61 -1.14
N LEU A 115 24.61 -4.08 -0.61
CA LEU A 115 24.17 -3.84 0.77
C LEU A 115 24.19 -5.11 1.64
N GLY A 116 24.56 -6.27 1.08
CA GLY A 116 24.53 -7.55 1.79
C GLY A 116 23.13 -8.02 2.22
N ILE A 117 22.07 -7.49 1.56
CA ILE A 117 20.67 -7.76 1.92
C ILE A 117 20.10 -8.82 0.98
N ASN A 118 19.59 -9.91 1.54
CA ASN A 118 18.75 -10.85 0.80
C ASN A 118 17.34 -10.27 0.66
N VAL A 119 17.03 -9.73 -0.51
CA VAL A 119 15.73 -9.08 -0.77
C VAL A 119 14.58 -10.07 -0.62
N GLY A 120 14.75 -11.33 -1.00
CA GLY A 120 13.73 -12.38 -0.85
C GLY A 120 13.39 -12.64 0.62
N GLU A 121 14.41 -12.82 1.46
CA GLU A 121 14.24 -13.00 2.91
C GLU A 121 13.62 -11.76 3.55
N MET A 122 14.03 -10.57 3.15
CA MET A 122 13.46 -9.32 3.64
C MET A 122 11.96 -9.23 3.30
N LEU A 123 11.55 -9.51 2.06
CA LEU A 123 10.15 -9.49 1.66
C LEU A 123 9.31 -10.52 2.44
N SER A 124 9.84 -11.72 2.67
CA SER A 124 9.18 -12.75 3.48
C SER A 124 9.04 -12.30 4.94
N SER A 125 10.08 -11.70 5.49
CA SER A 125 10.07 -11.18 6.87
C SER A 125 9.07 -10.02 7.05
N LEU A 126 8.87 -9.22 5.99
CA LEU A 126 7.83 -8.20 5.96
C LEU A 126 6.40 -8.80 5.85
N GLY A 127 6.27 -10.10 5.59
CA GLY A 127 4.99 -10.79 5.45
C GLY A 127 4.38 -10.69 4.05
N VAL A 128 5.15 -10.26 3.05
CA VAL A 128 4.66 -10.07 1.67
C VAL A 128 4.17 -11.38 1.05
N ASP A 129 4.75 -12.51 1.43
CA ASP A 129 4.33 -13.86 1.04
C ASP A 129 2.95 -14.27 1.60
N GLY A 130 2.43 -13.56 2.57
CA GLY A 130 1.08 -13.73 3.10
C GLY A 130 -0.03 -13.28 2.16
N PHE A 131 0.24 -12.40 1.18
CA PHE A 131 -0.76 -11.92 0.23
C PHE A 131 -1.22 -13.05 -0.70
N GLN A 132 -2.53 -13.25 -0.78
CA GLN A 132 -3.14 -14.25 -1.64
C GLN A 132 -3.69 -13.67 -2.93
N SER A 133 -4.20 -12.46 -2.88
CA SER A 133 -4.84 -11.80 -4.02
C SER A 133 -4.77 -10.29 -3.92
N ILE A 134 -4.94 -9.65 -5.07
CA ILE A 134 -5.30 -8.23 -5.16
C ILE A 134 -6.49 -8.11 -6.09
N ALA A 135 -7.47 -7.32 -5.68
CA ALA A 135 -8.62 -6.99 -6.50
C ALA A 135 -8.84 -5.47 -6.53
N THR A 136 -9.27 -4.97 -7.69
CA THR A 136 -9.75 -3.60 -7.84
C THR A 136 -11.14 -3.67 -8.42
N THR A 137 -12.08 -2.96 -7.80
CA THR A 137 -13.46 -2.90 -8.28
C THR A 137 -13.86 -1.48 -8.64
N PHE A 138 -14.78 -1.38 -9.59
CA PHE A 138 -15.46 -0.15 -9.95
C PHE A 138 -16.96 -0.37 -9.83
N ARG A 139 -17.64 0.57 -9.19
CA ARG A 139 -19.11 0.62 -9.08
C ARG A 139 -19.58 2.03 -9.33
N GLU A 140 -20.58 2.19 -10.16
CA GLU A 140 -21.28 3.44 -10.35
C GLU A 140 -22.60 3.41 -9.57
N GLN A 141 -22.91 4.44 -8.81
CA GLN A 141 -24.14 4.60 -8.04
C GLN A 141 -24.69 6.02 -8.23
N GLU A 142 -25.90 6.27 -7.77
CA GLU A 142 -26.53 7.59 -7.94
C GLU A 142 -25.77 8.74 -7.29
N ASP A 143 -25.05 8.43 -6.20
CA ASP A 143 -24.28 9.39 -5.39
C ASP A 143 -22.81 9.50 -5.81
N GLY A 144 -22.32 8.65 -6.71
CA GLY A 144 -20.93 8.69 -7.14
C GLY A 144 -20.37 7.42 -7.75
N ALA A 145 -19.08 7.49 -8.08
CA ALA A 145 -18.29 6.38 -8.56
C ALA A 145 -17.35 5.87 -7.44
N TYR A 146 -17.36 4.57 -7.23
CA TYR A 146 -16.58 3.89 -6.17
C TYR A 146 -15.46 3.07 -6.79
N PHE A 147 -14.26 3.30 -6.31
CA PHE A 147 -13.09 2.48 -6.60
C PHE A 147 -12.61 1.84 -5.30
N ASP A 148 -12.65 0.52 -5.23
CA ASP A 148 -12.09 -0.20 -4.10
C ASP A 148 -10.84 -0.96 -4.53
N VAL A 149 -9.82 -0.93 -3.68
CA VAL A 149 -8.64 -1.80 -3.77
C VAL A 149 -8.68 -2.74 -2.58
N PHE A 150 -8.71 -4.03 -2.87
CA PHE A 150 -8.75 -5.08 -1.88
C PHE A 150 -7.48 -5.92 -1.96
N LEU A 151 -6.86 -6.16 -0.80
CA LEU A 151 -5.74 -7.07 -0.65
C LEU A 151 -6.21 -8.29 0.15
N GLY A 152 -6.23 -9.44 -0.50
CA GLY A 152 -6.56 -10.71 0.12
C GLY A 152 -5.41 -11.18 1.02
N LEU A 153 -5.51 -10.90 2.31
CA LEU A 153 -4.55 -11.27 3.34
C LEU A 153 -5.29 -11.90 4.52
N PRO A 154 -5.46 -13.22 4.54
CA PRO A 154 -6.11 -13.93 5.65
C PRO A 154 -5.38 -13.67 6.96
N GLU A 155 -6.13 -13.58 8.07
CA GLU A 155 -5.60 -13.31 9.41
C GLU A 155 -4.44 -14.23 9.78
N ALA A 156 -4.58 -15.53 9.54
CA ALA A 156 -3.52 -16.52 9.81
C ALA A 156 -2.22 -16.32 9.00
N LYS A 157 -2.25 -15.44 8.00
CA LYS A 157 -1.11 -15.10 7.13
C LYS A 157 -0.55 -13.70 7.36
N ARG A 158 -1.11 -12.96 8.30
CA ARG A 158 -0.63 -11.62 8.67
C ARG A 158 0.60 -11.77 9.56
N THR A 159 1.76 -11.77 8.95
CA THR A 159 3.06 -11.86 9.62
C THR A 159 3.88 -10.60 9.35
N GLY A 160 4.97 -10.41 10.06
CA GLY A 160 5.87 -9.28 9.87
C GLY A 160 5.16 -7.92 10.04
N LEU A 161 5.50 -6.95 9.20
CA LEU A 161 4.87 -5.61 9.22
C LEU A 161 3.36 -5.66 8.97
N LEU A 162 2.88 -6.65 8.23
CA LEU A 162 1.44 -6.79 7.97
C LEU A 162 0.65 -7.25 9.19
N GLY A 163 1.32 -7.92 10.16
CA GLY A 163 0.76 -8.17 11.49
C GLY A 163 0.58 -6.91 12.33
N LEU A 164 1.34 -5.84 12.02
CA LEU A 164 1.20 -4.54 12.70
C LEU A 164 -0.09 -3.80 12.31
N MET A 165 -0.66 -4.13 11.16
CA MET A 165 -1.89 -3.49 10.64
C MET A 165 -3.16 -4.10 11.25
N GLU A 166 -3.05 -4.86 12.32
CA GLU A 166 -4.20 -5.42 13.02
C GLU A 166 -4.98 -4.29 13.71
N THR A 167 -6.04 -3.86 13.05
CA THR A 167 -6.90 -2.81 13.55
C THR A 167 -8.18 -3.39 14.11
N LYS A 168 -8.58 -2.97 15.31
CA LYS A 168 -9.92 -3.29 15.83
C LYS A 168 -10.96 -2.55 15.00
N LYS A 169 -12.00 -3.25 14.55
CA LYS A 169 -13.16 -2.64 13.87
C LYS A 169 -13.85 -1.66 14.83
N THR A 170 -13.60 -0.37 14.67
CA THR A 170 -14.19 0.70 15.44
C THR A 170 -14.78 1.74 14.51
N ASN A 171 -15.64 2.62 15.06
CA ASN A 171 -16.21 3.71 14.29
C ASN A 171 -15.10 4.62 13.74
N SER A 172 -15.04 4.76 12.42
CA SER A 172 -14.10 5.62 11.69
C SER A 172 -14.72 6.96 11.25
N ALA A 173 -15.97 7.23 11.62
CA ALA A 173 -16.63 8.49 11.30
C ALA A 173 -15.85 9.69 11.87
N PRO A 174 -15.83 10.86 11.17
CA PRO A 174 -15.21 12.06 11.68
C PRO A 174 -15.87 12.48 13.00
N PRO A 175 -15.09 12.83 14.04
CA PRO A 175 -15.63 13.44 15.24
C PRO A 175 -16.26 14.81 14.97
N ALA A 176 -17.18 15.25 15.84
CA ALA A 176 -17.91 16.51 15.66
C ALA A 176 -17.02 17.77 15.65
N PHE A 177 -15.80 17.68 16.16
CA PHE A 177 -14.86 18.81 16.17
C PHE A 177 -14.10 18.98 14.83
N VAL A 178 -14.18 18.02 13.91
CA VAL A 178 -13.56 18.15 12.59
C VAL A 178 -14.40 19.10 11.73
N PRO A 179 -13.82 20.18 11.19
CA PRO A 179 -14.55 21.14 10.36
C PRO A 179 -15.12 20.50 9.09
N ALA A 180 -16.26 21.01 8.62
CA ALA A 180 -16.89 20.50 7.40
C ALA A 180 -16.15 20.86 6.10
N ASN A 181 -15.25 21.86 6.14
CA ASN A 181 -14.51 22.38 5.00
C ASN A 181 -13.09 21.82 4.89
N VAL A 182 -12.82 20.65 5.44
CA VAL A 182 -11.50 20.02 5.31
C VAL A 182 -11.26 19.57 3.87
N GLU A 183 -10.00 19.67 3.41
CA GLU A 183 -9.53 19.13 2.13
C GLU A 183 -9.20 17.64 2.25
N LEU A 184 -8.62 17.25 3.37
CA LEU A 184 -8.23 15.86 3.67
C LEU A 184 -8.64 15.51 5.10
N PHE A 185 -9.19 14.31 5.26
CA PHE A 185 -9.45 13.72 6.57
C PHE A 185 -8.94 12.28 6.58
N GLN A 186 -8.19 11.93 7.64
CA GLN A 186 -7.72 10.57 7.89
C GLN A 186 -7.96 10.22 9.35
N ARG A 187 -8.34 8.99 9.63
CA ARG A 187 -8.45 8.45 10.97
C ARG A 187 -7.86 7.05 11.01
N TRP A 188 -6.87 6.86 11.86
CA TRP A 188 -6.16 5.61 12.04
C TRP A 188 -6.44 5.04 13.41
N ARG A 189 -6.73 3.75 13.46
CA ARG A 189 -6.94 2.99 14.69
C ARG A 189 -5.80 2.00 14.84
N LEU A 190 -4.71 2.45 15.44
CA LEU A 190 -3.48 1.67 15.60
C LEU A 190 -3.15 1.50 17.08
N ASP A 191 -2.93 0.27 17.50
CA ASP A 191 -2.30 -0.02 18.79
C ASP A 191 -0.80 0.23 18.68
N MET A 192 -0.34 1.41 19.07
CA MET A 192 1.05 1.83 18.90
C MET A 192 2.01 1.02 19.76
N ALA A 193 1.60 0.57 20.95
CA ALA A 193 2.41 -0.29 21.82
C ALA A 193 2.60 -1.68 21.19
N ALA A 194 1.51 -2.28 20.72
CA ALA A 194 1.58 -3.56 20.02
C ALA A 194 2.36 -3.44 18.70
N THR A 195 2.14 -2.36 17.95
CA THR A 195 2.89 -2.05 16.71
C THR A 195 4.39 -1.98 16.96
N TRP A 196 4.81 -1.27 18.00
CA TRP A 196 6.22 -1.17 18.37
C TRP A 196 6.80 -2.53 18.79
N GLY A 197 6.12 -3.27 19.67
CA GLY A 197 6.57 -4.60 20.10
C GLY A 197 6.71 -5.60 18.96
N ASN A 198 5.80 -5.56 18.00
CA ASN A 198 5.89 -6.39 16.79
C ASN A 198 7.06 -5.96 15.90
N LEU A 199 7.31 -4.63 15.76
CA LEU A 199 8.46 -4.11 15.01
C LEU A 199 9.78 -4.53 15.65
N GLU A 200 9.91 -4.42 16.98
CA GLU A 200 11.10 -4.89 17.71
C GLU A 200 11.35 -6.38 17.48
N LYS A 201 10.30 -7.18 17.57
CA LYS A 201 10.40 -8.62 17.30
C LYS A 201 10.84 -8.89 15.88
N LEU A 202 10.23 -8.22 14.90
CA LEU A 202 10.59 -8.36 13.48
C LEU A 202 12.08 -8.02 13.27
N LEU A 203 12.55 -6.90 13.79
CA LEU A 203 13.95 -6.48 13.69
C LEU A 203 14.88 -7.49 14.37
N THR A 204 14.52 -8.01 15.54
CA THR A 204 15.29 -9.02 16.26
C THR A 204 15.43 -10.30 15.43
N ASP A 205 14.35 -10.73 14.79
CA ASP A 205 14.32 -11.97 14.02
C ASP A 205 15.02 -11.84 12.65
N THR A 206 15.07 -10.64 12.05
CA THR A 206 15.56 -10.44 10.68
C THR A 206 16.86 -9.67 10.56
N ALA A 207 17.14 -8.78 11.50
CA ALA A 207 18.29 -7.89 11.50
C ALA A 207 18.74 -7.58 12.95
N PRO A 208 19.28 -8.54 13.69
CA PRO A 208 19.56 -8.40 15.13
C PRO A 208 20.53 -7.26 15.46
N ASP A 209 21.46 -6.94 14.57
CA ASP A 209 22.37 -5.80 14.75
C ASP A 209 21.63 -4.47 14.68
N VAL A 210 20.67 -4.35 13.72
CA VAL A 210 19.79 -3.17 13.60
C VAL A 210 18.87 -3.08 14.81
N ALA A 211 18.29 -4.20 15.26
CA ALA A 211 17.45 -4.24 16.45
C ALA A 211 18.21 -3.70 17.68
N SER A 212 19.43 -4.17 17.90
CA SER A 212 20.29 -3.73 19.02
C SER A 212 20.62 -2.24 18.92
N MET A 213 20.90 -1.73 17.72
CA MET A 213 21.16 -0.31 17.51
C MET A 213 19.91 0.56 17.77
N VAL A 214 18.74 0.12 17.32
CA VAL A 214 17.45 0.81 17.55
C VAL A 214 17.13 0.81 19.05
N GLU A 215 17.24 -0.33 19.73
CA GLU A 215 17.00 -0.46 21.17
C GLU A 215 17.95 0.45 21.97
N PHE A 216 19.23 0.45 21.64
CA PHE A 216 20.22 1.32 22.26
C PHE A 216 19.87 2.79 22.05
N THR A 217 19.57 3.19 20.82
CA THR A 217 19.23 4.59 20.48
C THR A 217 17.98 5.06 21.20
N VAL A 218 16.89 4.26 21.13
CA VAL A 218 15.64 4.55 21.84
C VAL A 218 15.83 4.60 23.35
N GLY A 219 16.66 3.69 23.87
CA GLY A 219 17.00 3.63 25.30
C GLY A 219 17.81 4.82 25.83
N LEU A 220 18.46 5.59 24.96
CA LEU A 220 19.20 6.82 25.33
C LEU A 220 18.35 8.08 25.25
N LEU A 221 17.21 8.05 24.49
CA LEU A 221 16.38 9.24 24.31
C LEU A 221 15.89 9.83 25.63
N GLY A 222 16.14 11.10 25.84
CA GLY A 222 15.72 11.86 27.02
C GLY A 222 16.53 11.64 28.30
N LYS A 223 17.48 10.70 28.31
CA LYS A 223 18.31 10.40 29.50
C LYS A 223 19.33 11.47 29.83
N ASP A 224 19.60 12.35 28.90
CA ASP A 224 20.39 13.57 29.11
C ASP A 224 19.70 14.55 30.08
N LYS A 225 18.35 14.55 30.08
CA LYS A 225 17.52 15.41 30.95
C LYS A 225 17.04 14.71 32.20
N ASP A 226 16.71 13.43 32.10
CA ASP A 226 16.26 12.58 33.21
C ASP A 226 16.78 11.15 33.02
N GLN A 227 17.71 10.71 33.87
CA GLN A 227 18.31 9.39 33.80
C GLN A 227 17.30 8.24 33.95
N ASN A 228 16.15 8.50 34.59
CA ASN A 228 15.07 7.53 34.78
C ASN A 228 14.01 7.61 33.67
N PHE A 229 14.18 8.48 32.69
CA PHE A 229 13.22 8.62 31.59
C PHE A 229 13.20 7.36 30.74
N ASP A 230 12.01 6.86 30.48
CA ASP A 230 11.74 5.73 29.59
C ASP A 230 10.95 6.20 28.38
N PHE A 231 11.64 6.35 27.27
CA PHE A 231 11.05 6.84 26.02
C PHE A 231 9.96 5.88 25.49
N LYS A 232 10.19 4.56 25.55
CA LYS A 232 9.21 3.56 25.06
C LYS A 232 7.89 3.70 25.81
N LYS A 233 7.97 3.77 27.13
CA LYS A 233 6.81 3.94 28.00
C LYS A 233 6.13 5.30 27.80
N SER A 234 6.91 6.36 27.72
CA SER A 234 6.38 7.72 27.62
C SER A 234 5.86 8.05 26.22
N PHE A 235 6.32 7.38 25.17
CA PHE A 235 5.87 7.56 23.79
C PHE A 235 4.92 6.42 23.36
N PHE A 236 5.44 5.23 23.04
CA PHE A 236 4.67 4.17 22.39
C PHE A 236 3.55 3.59 23.26
N GLU A 237 3.82 3.31 24.55
CA GLU A 237 2.81 2.77 25.46
C GLU A 237 1.82 3.83 25.96
N ASN A 238 2.18 5.10 25.80
CA ASN A 238 1.36 6.22 26.21
C ASN A 238 0.40 6.68 25.09
N LEU A 239 0.73 6.39 23.81
CA LEU A 239 -0.15 6.67 22.69
C LEU A 239 -1.41 5.79 22.75
N GLY A 240 -2.55 6.41 22.58
CA GLY A 240 -3.82 5.70 22.40
C GLY A 240 -3.99 5.18 20.97
N ASP A 241 -5.12 4.55 20.74
CA ASP A 241 -5.46 3.87 19.50
C ASP A 241 -6.11 4.77 18.43
N ASP A 242 -6.21 6.08 18.67
CA ASP A 242 -6.95 7.01 17.81
C ASP A 242 -6.05 8.15 17.35
N ILE A 243 -5.69 8.10 16.08
CA ILE A 243 -4.90 9.14 15.41
C ILE A 243 -5.81 9.76 14.35
N ILE A 244 -6.01 11.07 14.44
CA ILE A 244 -6.83 11.84 13.52
C ILE A 244 -5.96 12.88 12.86
N VAL A 245 -5.98 12.92 11.53
CA VAL A 245 -5.30 13.94 10.74
C VAL A 245 -6.32 14.61 9.85
N PHE A 246 -6.32 15.92 9.84
CA PHE A 246 -7.08 16.64 8.84
C PHE A 246 -6.32 17.88 8.37
N GLN A 247 -6.60 18.26 7.16
CA GLN A 247 -5.98 19.39 6.48
C GLN A 247 -7.06 20.33 5.95
N GLN A 248 -6.86 21.61 6.15
CA GLN A 248 -7.71 22.63 5.58
C GLN A 248 -7.24 23.03 4.17
N PRO A 249 -8.12 23.55 3.32
CA PRO A 249 -7.70 24.09 2.04
C PRO A 249 -6.66 25.21 2.23
N PRO A 250 -5.68 25.32 1.31
CA PRO A 250 -4.74 26.43 1.32
C PRO A 250 -5.46 27.78 1.09
N GLU A 251 -4.92 28.85 1.61
CA GLU A 251 -5.48 30.19 1.43
C GLU A 251 -5.48 30.61 -0.06
N THR A 252 -4.46 30.17 -0.80
CA THR A 252 -4.32 30.43 -2.24
C THR A 252 -4.88 29.25 -3.04
N LYS A 253 -5.78 29.56 -4.00
CA LYS A 253 -6.42 28.54 -4.84
C LYS A 253 -5.63 28.31 -6.15
N GLN A 254 -4.38 27.88 -6.03
CA GLN A 254 -3.54 27.51 -7.18
C GLN A 254 -3.27 26.01 -7.16
N LEU A 255 -3.08 25.39 -8.34
CA LEU A 255 -2.88 23.94 -8.43
C LEU A 255 -1.59 23.47 -7.74
N ASP A 256 -0.57 24.29 -7.69
CA ASP A 256 0.71 24.06 -7.01
C ASP A 256 0.61 24.16 -5.48
N THR A 257 -0.49 24.71 -4.95
CA THR A 257 -0.74 24.78 -3.50
C THR A 257 -1.68 23.69 -2.97
N VAL A 258 -2.13 22.77 -3.83
CA VAL A 258 -2.94 21.60 -3.40
C VAL A 258 -2.11 20.78 -2.43
N GLY A 259 -2.67 20.50 -1.25
CA GLY A 259 -1.98 19.79 -0.18
C GLY A 259 -1.05 20.64 0.69
N ALA A 260 -0.90 21.96 0.43
CA ALA A 260 -0.08 22.86 1.21
C ALA A 260 -0.87 23.63 2.29
N GLY A 261 -2.14 23.30 2.50
CA GLY A 261 -2.95 23.92 3.54
C GLY A 261 -2.55 23.54 4.97
N PRO A 262 -2.97 24.32 5.98
CA PRO A 262 -2.72 23.99 7.38
C PRO A 262 -3.24 22.61 7.73
N PHE A 263 -2.46 21.81 8.43
CA PHE A 263 -2.87 20.49 8.89
C PHE A 263 -2.85 20.38 10.42
N LEU A 264 -3.66 19.50 10.95
CA LEU A 264 -3.70 19.17 12.37
C LEU A 264 -3.61 17.66 12.55
N VAL A 265 -2.73 17.24 13.45
CA VAL A 265 -2.60 15.86 13.92
C VAL A 265 -3.08 15.81 15.37
N LEU A 266 -4.06 14.98 15.64
CA LEU A 266 -4.59 14.71 16.96
C LEU A 266 -4.28 13.28 17.33
N VAL A 267 -3.65 13.09 18.45
CA VAL A 267 -3.31 11.77 18.97
C VAL A 267 -3.84 11.65 20.37
N LYS A 268 -4.57 10.59 20.65
CA LYS A 268 -4.98 10.28 22.01
C LYS A 268 -3.76 9.83 22.82
N ALA A 269 -3.58 10.40 23.99
CA ALA A 269 -2.54 9.98 24.93
C ALA A 269 -3.17 9.65 26.30
N THR A 270 -2.59 8.68 27.00
CA THR A 270 -2.98 8.34 28.37
C THR A 270 -2.51 9.42 29.34
N ASN A 271 -1.28 9.91 29.14
CA ASN A 271 -0.67 11.01 29.88
C ASN A 271 -0.02 11.99 28.90
N PRO A 272 -0.72 13.10 28.55
CA PRO A 272 -0.20 14.08 27.58
C PRO A 272 1.12 14.71 28.00
N ASP A 273 1.38 14.94 29.29
CA ASP A 273 2.61 15.57 29.78
C ASP A 273 3.82 14.68 29.53
N GLU A 274 3.68 13.37 29.74
CA GLU A 274 4.74 12.41 29.43
C GLU A 274 4.96 12.28 27.92
N LEU A 275 3.90 12.35 27.12
CA LEU A 275 4.05 12.35 25.65
C LEU A 275 4.82 13.58 25.18
N ILE A 276 4.53 14.76 25.71
CA ILE A 276 5.26 16.01 25.39
C ILE A 276 6.74 15.87 25.75
N LYS A 277 7.07 15.29 26.90
CA LYS A 277 8.49 15.03 27.25
C LYS A 277 9.16 14.11 26.24
N ALA A 278 8.46 13.06 25.83
CA ALA A 278 8.96 12.13 24.82
C ALA A 278 9.15 12.79 23.45
N ILE A 279 8.19 13.59 22.98
CA ILE A 279 8.31 14.37 21.75
C ILE A 279 9.51 15.32 21.84
N GLY A 280 9.71 15.99 22.98
CA GLY A 280 10.85 16.89 23.22
C GLY A 280 12.21 16.20 23.33
N ALA A 281 12.26 14.86 23.42
CA ALA A 281 13.49 14.07 23.37
C ALA A 281 13.90 13.67 21.94
N VAL A 282 12.95 13.63 20.99
CA VAL A 282 13.19 13.19 19.60
C VAL A 282 14.28 14.03 18.88
N PRO A 283 14.34 15.36 18.99
CA PRO A 283 15.39 16.13 18.35
C PRO A 283 16.81 15.61 18.67
N GLY A 284 17.03 15.08 19.86
CA GLY A 284 18.35 14.58 20.30
C GLY A 284 18.97 13.49 19.40
N ILE A 285 18.19 12.82 18.55
CA ILE A 285 18.70 11.81 17.61
C ILE A 285 18.74 12.31 16.15
N LEU A 286 18.28 13.53 15.90
CA LEU A 286 18.29 14.09 14.57
C LEU A 286 19.67 14.69 14.24
N PRO A 287 20.07 14.71 12.96
CA PRO A 287 21.30 15.38 12.58
C PRO A 287 21.17 16.90 12.73
N PRO A 288 22.28 17.64 12.97
CA PRO A 288 22.27 19.10 12.92
C PRO A 288 21.71 19.65 11.61
N PRO A 289 20.95 20.75 11.61
CA PRO A 289 20.60 21.59 12.78
C PRO A 289 19.34 21.13 13.55
N LEU A 290 18.70 20.05 13.15
CA LEU A 290 17.41 19.58 13.69
C LEU A 290 17.50 19.15 15.15
N ASN A 291 18.68 18.67 15.60
CA ASN A 291 18.93 18.25 16.99
C ASN A 291 18.91 19.40 17.99
N GLU A 292 19.06 20.63 17.53
CA GLU A 292 19.10 21.82 18.37
C GLU A 292 17.74 22.54 18.49
N THR A 293 16.70 21.97 17.86
CA THR A 293 15.38 22.60 17.81
C THR A 293 14.63 22.38 19.14
N PRO A 294 14.47 23.41 19.98
CA PRO A 294 13.80 23.26 21.26
C PRO A 294 12.28 23.19 21.08
N LEU A 295 11.64 22.40 21.92
CA LEU A 295 10.19 22.42 22.08
C LEU A 295 9.81 23.59 22.99
N LEU A 296 9.19 24.63 22.44
CA LEU A 296 8.89 25.88 23.14
C LEU A 296 7.42 25.89 23.58
N PRO A 297 7.15 26.08 24.89
CA PRO A 297 5.78 26.23 25.37
C PRO A 297 5.22 27.61 25.05
N ARG A 298 3.96 27.66 24.59
CA ARG A 298 3.22 28.89 24.34
C ARG A 298 1.80 28.75 24.93
N ARG A 299 1.26 29.80 25.54
CA ARG A 299 -0.12 29.80 26.01
C ARG A 299 -1.10 30.19 24.91
N LEU A 300 -2.13 29.38 24.75
CA LEU A 300 -3.27 29.64 23.87
C LEU A 300 -4.56 29.49 24.70
N GLY A 301 -5.10 30.60 25.18
CA GLY A 301 -6.20 30.57 26.17
C GLY A 301 -5.74 29.91 27.47
N ASP A 302 -6.51 28.91 27.92
CA ASP A 302 -6.19 28.12 29.13
C ASP A 302 -5.28 26.93 28.87
N HIS A 303 -4.88 26.71 27.61
CA HIS A 303 -4.04 25.58 27.22
C HIS A 303 -2.59 26.00 26.99
N THR A 304 -1.67 25.10 27.32
CA THR A 304 -0.29 25.17 26.89
C THR A 304 -0.15 24.42 25.59
N VAL A 305 0.31 25.10 24.53
CA VAL A 305 0.69 24.50 23.25
C VAL A 305 2.21 24.53 23.12
N TYR A 306 2.76 23.60 22.39
CA TYR A 306 4.19 23.50 22.19
C TYR A 306 4.47 23.60 20.70
N SER A 307 5.47 24.39 20.32
CA SER A 307 5.96 24.49 18.96
C SER A 307 7.45 24.14 18.93
N PHE A 308 7.88 23.48 17.88
CA PHE A 308 9.30 23.42 17.59
C PHE A 308 9.75 24.81 17.17
N GLY A 309 10.91 25.24 17.68
CA GLY A 309 11.46 26.55 17.32
C GLY A 309 11.69 26.70 15.81
N LEU A 310 11.85 27.95 15.40
CA LEU A 310 12.12 28.26 13.98
C LEU A 310 13.34 27.51 13.48
N MET A 311 13.16 26.70 12.45
CA MET A 311 14.24 26.08 11.69
C MET A 311 14.59 26.95 10.48
N GLU A 312 15.86 27.16 10.28
CA GLU A 312 16.38 27.73 9.04
C GLU A 312 16.85 26.57 8.16
N ILE A 313 16.13 26.30 7.07
CA ILE A 313 16.52 25.29 6.08
C ILE A 313 16.83 25.99 4.76
N PRO A 314 17.86 25.54 4.02
CA PRO A 314 18.12 26.09 2.71
C PRO A 314 16.98 25.70 1.75
N ASP A 315 16.44 26.68 1.02
CA ASP A 315 15.53 26.46 -0.08
C ASP A 315 16.25 25.61 -1.15
N PRO A 316 15.73 24.43 -1.48
CA PRO A 316 16.39 23.55 -2.46
C PRO A 316 16.50 24.15 -3.86
N THR A 317 15.76 25.22 -4.16
CA THR A 317 15.73 25.87 -5.47
C THR A 317 16.60 27.12 -5.52
N THR A 318 16.63 27.92 -4.45
CA THR A 318 17.34 29.22 -4.41
C THR A 318 18.59 29.17 -3.56
N GLY A 319 18.73 28.22 -2.65
CA GLY A 319 19.80 28.14 -1.64
C GLY A 319 19.67 29.18 -0.53
N GLU A 320 18.63 30.01 -0.53
CA GLU A 320 18.36 30.98 0.54
C GLU A 320 17.79 30.25 1.78
N MET A 321 18.14 30.75 2.97
CA MET A 321 17.65 30.19 4.22
C MET A 321 16.19 30.59 4.46
N ILE A 322 15.29 29.63 4.45
CA ILE A 322 13.87 29.81 4.76
C ILE A 322 13.66 29.49 6.25
N LYS A 323 12.99 30.41 6.94
CA LYS A 323 12.53 30.18 8.30
C LYS A 323 11.23 29.42 8.28
N MET A 324 11.24 28.18 8.79
CA MET A 324 10.06 27.35 8.93
C MET A 324 9.74 27.18 10.42
N GLU A 325 8.55 27.59 10.82
CA GLU A 325 7.99 27.27 12.14
C GLU A 325 7.16 25.99 12.01
N ILE A 326 7.56 24.94 12.71
CA ILE A 326 6.76 23.73 12.83
C ILE A 326 5.86 23.91 14.05
N LEU A 327 4.60 24.19 13.79
CA LEU A 327 3.56 24.34 14.81
C LEU A 327 3.05 23.01 15.27
#